data_94cff5583beff1dbb4c4aa117bc33477
#
_entry.id   94cff5583beff1dbb4c4aa117bc33477
#
_cell.length_a   1.000
_cell.length_b   1.000
_cell.length_c   1.000
_cell.angle_alpha   90.00
_cell.angle_beta   90.00
_cell.angle_gamma   90.00
#
_symmetry.space_group_name_H-M   'P 1'
#
loop_
_entity.id
_entity.type
_entity.pdbx_description
1 polymer ?
#
loop_
_entity_poly.entity_id
_entity_poly.type
_entity_poly.pdbx_seq_one_letter_code
_entity_poly.pdbx_strand_id
1 'polypeptide(L)'
;MRKRFLTKVVSFSFLAMCSGFMTHTVKAEERPSVEASTSPTETTVVENKQDDVISNNPISQSVELKDVHEHYQKCKKADEEKARQIRLEKLRKKRLRIKRQRLKRKRELEKSSLGTFLITAYCPCYECSEGYGSKISWNHAGHKFARPYHTIAVDPNIIPYGTKVKIEGYGDTIFVAEDCGGKVKGMHVDVFKSTHSETVNVQQHRKIYVVK
;
A
#
# COMPACT_ATOMS: atom_id res chain seq x y z
N MET A 1 18.17 10.63 -58.58
CA MET A 1 17.10 11.45 -57.97
C MET A 1 17.31 11.45 -56.46
N ARG A 2 17.87 12.54 -55.90
CA ARG A 2 18.14 12.71 -54.46
C ARG A 2 16.93 13.41 -53.82
N LYS A 3 16.23 12.75 -52.92
CA LYS A 3 15.20 13.38 -52.06
C LYS A 3 15.87 13.87 -50.80
N ARG A 4 15.92 15.20 -50.64
CA ARG A 4 16.36 15.90 -49.42
C ARG A 4 15.20 15.85 -48.42
N PHE A 5 15.42 15.29 -47.23
CA PHE A 5 14.52 15.45 -46.08
C PHE A 5 14.95 16.66 -45.24
N LEU A 6 14.01 17.59 -45.12
CA LEU A 6 14.13 18.81 -44.35
C LEU A 6 13.93 18.49 -42.85
N THR A 7 14.97 18.67 -42.05
CA THR A 7 14.87 18.59 -40.61
C THR A 7 14.36 19.92 -40.07
N LYS A 8 13.17 19.93 -39.48
CA LYS A 8 12.66 21.05 -38.71
C LYS A 8 13.26 20.99 -37.30
N VAL A 9 14.14 21.93 -37.01
CA VAL A 9 14.65 22.23 -35.69
C VAL A 9 13.56 23.04 -34.97
N VAL A 10 12.96 22.49 -33.92
CA VAL A 10 12.08 23.22 -33.00
C VAL A 10 12.94 23.59 -31.78
N SER A 11 13.29 24.88 -31.74
CA SER A 11 13.94 25.51 -30.61
C SER A 11 12.92 25.69 -29.50
N PHE A 12 13.12 25.04 -28.35
CA PHE A 12 12.36 25.34 -27.13
C PHE A 12 13.24 26.17 -26.19
N SER A 13 12.87 27.44 -26.11
CA SER A 13 13.42 28.37 -25.13
C SER A 13 13.07 27.94 -23.70
N PHE A 14 14.09 27.69 -22.90
CA PHE A 14 13.96 27.51 -21.45
C PHE A 14 13.86 28.89 -20.80
N LEU A 15 12.67 29.22 -20.30
CA LEU A 15 12.49 30.36 -19.41
C LEU A 15 12.61 29.84 -17.97
N ALA A 16 13.69 30.25 -17.31
CA ALA A 16 13.89 30.03 -15.89
C ALA A 16 12.89 30.86 -15.09
N MET A 17 12.15 30.24 -14.19
CA MET A 17 11.46 30.94 -13.10
C MET A 17 11.79 30.34 -11.75
N CYS A 18 12.24 31.24 -10.91
CA CYS A 18 12.72 31.09 -9.55
C CYS A 18 11.69 30.51 -8.57
N SER A 19 12.26 29.77 -7.63
CA SER A 19 11.99 29.79 -6.17
C SER A 19 10.55 29.99 -5.69
N GLY A 20 10.01 28.93 -5.12
CA GLY A 20 8.89 29.01 -4.20
C GLY A 20 9.01 27.87 -3.18
N PHE A 21 9.72 28.14 -2.10
CA PHE A 21 9.74 27.30 -0.90
C PHE A 21 8.36 27.41 -0.24
N MET A 22 7.50 26.43 -0.46
CA MET A 22 6.24 26.34 0.29
C MET A 22 6.44 25.44 1.51
N THR A 23 6.62 26.10 2.64
CA THR A 23 6.46 25.51 3.96
C THR A 23 4.97 25.18 4.17
N HIS A 24 4.62 23.90 4.21
CA HIS A 24 3.32 23.47 4.67
C HIS A 24 3.24 23.64 6.20
N THR A 25 2.69 24.77 6.62
CA THR A 25 2.17 24.95 7.98
C THR A 25 0.92 24.10 8.13
N VAL A 26 0.99 23.14 9.05
CA VAL A 26 -0.16 22.37 9.52
C VAL A 26 -1.06 23.35 10.29
N LYS A 27 -2.22 23.65 9.70
CA LYS A 27 -3.26 24.44 10.35
C LYS A 27 -3.99 23.54 11.33
N ALA A 28 -3.81 23.82 12.62
CA ALA A 28 -4.60 23.22 13.68
C ALA A 28 -6.05 23.70 13.54
N GLU A 29 -6.98 22.75 13.41
CA GLU A 29 -8.42 23.00 13.42
C GLU A 29 -8.84 23.32 14.88
N GLU A 30 -9.16 24.57 15.12
CA GLU A 30 -9.77 25.05 16.35
C GLU A 30 -11.19 24.46 16.47
N ARG A 31 -11.46 23.85 17.60
CA ARG A 31 -12.82 23.47 18.01
C ARG A 31 -13.59 24.74 18.38
N PRO A 32 -14.85 24.92 17.96
CA PRO A 32 -15.66 26.03 18.43
C PRO A 32 -15.99 25.84 19.91
N SER A 33 -15.58 26.79 20.72
CA SER A 33 -15.99 26.98 22.09
C SER A 33 -17.47 27.38 22.13
N VAL A 34 -18.26 26.60 22.86
CA VAL A 34 -19.65 26.92 23.14
C VAL A 34 -19.66 27.98 24.23
N GLU A 35 -19.95 29.21 23.87
CA GLU A 35 -20.22 30.29 24.82
C GLU A 35 -21.57 30.06 25.49
N ALA A 36 -21.54 29.96 26.83
CA ALA A 36 -22.72 29.97 27.68
C ALA A 36 -23.22 31.43 27.79
N SER A 37 -24.31 31.74 27.09
CA SER A 37 -25.03 33.02 27.33
C SER A 37 -25.98 32.84 28.50
N THR A 38 -25.60 33.40 29.63
CA THR A 38 -26.51 33.68 30.75
C THR A 38 -27.28 34.96 30.47
N SER A 39 -28.58 34.85 30.39
CA SER A 39 -29.48 36.01 30.49
C SER A 39 -30.43 35.80 31.67
N PRO A 40 -30.57 36.76 32.57
CA PRO A 40 -31.52 36.67 33.63
C PRO A 40 -32.88 37.14 33.17
N THR A 41 -33.90 36.34 33.30
CA THR A 41 -35.29 36.77 33.09
C THR A 41 -36.03 36.80 34.39
N GLU A 42 -36.60 37.93 34.62
CA GLU A 42 -37.36 38.34 35.79
C GLU A 42 -38.48 37.37 36.20
N THR A 43 -38.62 37.27 37.49
CA THR A 43 -39.66 36.59 38.23
C THR A 43 -40.95 37.42 38.16
N THR A 44 -41.97 36.94 37.49
CA THR A 44 -43.35 37.37 37.72
C THR A 44 -44.07 36.28 38.53
N VAL A 45 -44.34 36.63 39.77
CA VAL A 45 -45.15 35.86 40.70
C VAL A 45 -46.60 35.99 40.23
N VAL A 46 -47.20 34.85 39.86
CA VAL A 46 -48.65 34.73 39.75
C VAL A 46 -49.06 33.65 40.75
N GLU A 47 -49.61 34.14 41.87
CA GLU A 47 -50.37 33.32 42.81
C GLU A 47 -51.60 32.76 42.16
N ASN A 48 -51.71 31.48 41.99
CA ASN A 48 -52.94 30.77 41.76
C ASN A 48 -53.05 29.62 42.74
N LYS A 49 -53.87 29.87 43.73
CA LYS A 49 -54.39 28.82 44.63
C LYS A 49 -55.30 27.92 43.82
N GLN A 50 -54.97 26.64 43.74
CA GLN A 50 -55.94 25.58 43.54
C GLN A 50 -55.38 24.34 44.20
N ASP A 51 -56.03 23.97 45.31
CA ASP A 51 -55.79 22.76 46.09
C ASP A 51 -56.27 21.55 45.30
N ASP A 52 -55.38 20.92 44.55
CA ASP A 52 -55.62 19.55 44.06
C ASP A 52 -54.75 18.59 44.88
N VAL A 53 -55.45 17.83 45.71
CA VAL A 53 -54.88 16.73 46.48
C VAL A 53 -54.40 15.66 45.50
N ILE A 54 -53.14 15.79 45.04
CA ILE A 54 -52.46 14.70 44.38
C ILE A 54 -52.09 13.69 45.43
N SER A 55 -52.78 12.58 45.43
CA SER A 55 -52.45 11.40 46.23
C SER A 55 -51.04 10.92 45.86
N ASN A 56 -50.06 11.42 46.59
CA ASN A 56 -48.67 10.97 46.51
C ASN A 56 -48.55 9.57 47.12
N ASN A 57 -48.92 8.57 46.28
CA ASN A 57 -48.68 7.18 46.64
C ASN A 57 -47.24 6.82 46.18
N PRO A 58 -46.22 6.75 47.10
CA PRO A 58 -44.82 6.52 46.74
C PRO A 58 -44.58 5.17 46.05
N ILE A 59 -45.53 4.25 46.16
CA ILE A 59 -45.44 2.91 45.58
C ILE A 59 -45.73 2.98 44.06
N SER A 60 -46.71 3.79 43.61
CA SER A 60 -47.03 3.92 42.16
C SER A 60 -45.91 4.62 41.40
N GLN A 61 -45.30 5.68 41.96
CA GLN A 61 -44.19 6.38 41.37
C GLN A 61 -42.91 5.51 41.22
N SER A 62 -42.67 4.60 42.23
CA SER A 62 -41.52 3.71 42.17
C SER A 62 -41.66 2.58 41.12
N VAL A 63 -42.89 2.19 40.79
CA VAL A 63 -43.15 1.20 39.73
C VAL A 63 -42.96 1.84 38.36
N GLU A 64 -43.54 3.01 38.11
CA GLU A 64 -43.37 3.75 36.85
C GLU A 64 -41.88 4.07 36.52
N LEU A 65 -41.10 4.44 37.52
CA LEU A 65 -39.66 4.69 37.35
C LEU A 65 -38.88 3.43 37.00
N LYS A 66 -39.27 2.27 37.51
CA LYS A 66 -38.66 0.99 37.17
C LYS A 66 -38.97 0.61 35.72
N ASP A 67 -40.22 0.74 35.28
CA ASP A 67 -40.63 0.43 33.93
C ASP A 67 -39.94 1.33 32.91
N VAL A 68 -39.82 2.61 33.18
CA VAL A 68 -39.07 3.56 32.31
C VAL A 68 -37.60 3.18 32.23
N HIS A 69 -36.99 2.81 33.39
CA HIS A 69 -35.59 2.39 33.41
C HIS A 69 -35.35 1.10 32.61
N GLU A 70 -36.22 0.10 32.77
CA GLU A 70 -36.12 -1.15 32.02
C GLU A 70 -36.29 -0.92 30.49
N HIS A 71 -37.26 -0.11 30.11
CA HIS A 71 -37.44 0.28 28.72
C HIS A 71 -36.21 1.00 28.16
N TYR A 72 -35.62 1.93 28.90
CA TYR A 72 -34.39 2.62 28.52
C TYR A 72 -33.22 1.65 28.31
N GLN A 73 -33.01 0.70 29.22
CA GLN A 73 -31.97 -0.31 29.10
C GLN A 73 -32.18 -1.21 27.90
N LYS A 74 -33.42 -1.56 27.57
CA LYS A 74 -33.77 -2.35 26.39
C LYS A 74 -33.47 -1.59 25.10
N CYS A 75 -33.86 -0.32 25.01
CA CYS A 75 -33.54 0.54 23.86
C CYS A 75 -32.02 0.70 23.68
N LYS A 76 -31.28 0.97 24.75
CA LYS A 76 -29.83 1.09 24.74
C LYS A 76 -29.16 -0.18 24.19
N LYS A 77 -29.56 -1.36 24.70
CA LYS A 77 -29.04 -2.64 24.19
C LYS A 77 -29.35 -2.86 22.71
N ALA A 78 -30.54 -2.47 22.27
CA ALA A 78 -30.94 -2.58 20.87
C ALA A 78 -30.09 -1.67 19.95
N ASP A 79 -29.79 -0.46 20.40
CA ASP A 79 -28.95 0.48 19.65
C ASP A 79 -27.47 0.05 19.61
N GLU A 80 -26.96 -0.49 20.72
CA GLU A 80 -25.61 -1.09 20.78
C GLU A 80 -25.50 -2.28 19.80
N GLU A 81 -26.52 -3.15 19.76
CA GLU A 81 -26.53 -4.29 18.83
C GLU A 81 -26.63 -3.84 17.37
N LYS A 82 -27.47 -2.83 17.06
CA LYS A 82 -27.51 -2.23 15.70
C LYS A 82 -26.15 -1.64 15.30
N ALA A 83 -25.51 -0.89 16.22
CA ALA A 83 -24.18 -0.33 15.98
C ALA A 83 -23.14 -1.42 15.74
N ARG A 84 -23.20 -2.52 16.51
CA ARG A 84 -22.35 -3.71 16.31
C ARG A 84 -22.56 -4.34 14.95
N GLN A 85 -23.80 -4.54 14.52
CA GLN A 85 -24.13 -5.11 13.20
C GLN A 85 -23.61 -4.24 12.06
N ILE A 86 -23.81 -2.93 12.13
CA ILE A 86 -23.27 -1.97 11.17
C ILE A 86 -21.73 -2.05 11.09
N ARG A 87 -21.06 -2.15 12.25
CA ARG A 87 -19.60 -2.29 12.30
C ARG A 87 -19.12 -3.58 11.66
N LEU A 88 -19.78 -4.70 11.94
CA LEU A 88 -19.47 -6.01 11.35
C LEU A 88 -19.67 -5.99 9.83
N GLU A 89 -20.74 -5.41 9.36
CA GLU A 89 -21.00 -5.29 7.92
C GLU A 89 -19.95 -4.43 7.20
N LYS A 90 -19.55 -3.29 7.80
CA LYS A 90 -18.44 -2.45 7.28
C LYS A 90 -17.15 -3.24 7.20
N LEU A 91 -16.81 -4.03 8.23
CA LEU A 91 -15.61 -4.88 8.23
C LEU A 91 -15.70 -5.97 7.14
N ARG A 92 -16.86 -6.61 6.97
CA ARG A 92 -17.10 -7.61 5.92
C ARG A 92 -16.90 -7.00 4.53
N LYS A 93 -17.50 -5.84 4.27
CA LYS A 93 -17.34 -5.11 3.00
C LYS A 93 -15.87 -4.74 2.75
N LYS A 94 -15.15 -4.26 3.78
CA LYS A 94 -13.70 -3.95 3.69
C LYS A 94 -12.87 -5.19 3.34
N ARG A 95 -13.12 -6.33 4.01
CA ARG A 95 -12.42 -7.60 3.72
C ARG A 95 -12.67 -8.07 2.28
N LEU A 96 -13.91 -8.01 1.81
CA LEU A 96 -14.26 -8.38 0.43
C LEU A 96 -13.57 -7.48 -0.60
N ARG A 97 -13.52 -6.16 -0.36
CA ARG A 97 -12.81 -5.21 -1.23
C ARG A 97 -11.32 -5.55 -1.33
N ILE A 98 -10.67 -5.82 -0.20
CA ILE A 98 -9.25 -6.21 -0.17
C ILE A 98 -9.04 -7.53 -0.92
N LYS A 99 -9.91 -8.54 -0.70
CA LYS A 99 -9.83 -9.83 -1.40
C LYS A 99 -9.94 -9.66 -2.90
N ARG A 100 -10.91 -8.85 -3.38
CA ARG A 100 -11.08 -8.55 -4.82
C ARG A 100 -9.86 -7.85 -5.40
N GLN A 101 -9.29 -6.87 -4.70
CA GLN A 101 -8.08 -6.18 -5.14
C GLN A 101 -6.88 -7.12 -5.24
N ARG A 102 -6.66 -7.99 -4.23
CA ARG A 102 -5.59 -9.00 -4.27
C ARG A 102 -5.75 -9.95 -5.44
N LEU A 103 -6.97 -10.42 -5.71
CA LEU A 103 -7.25 -11.31 -6.84
C LEU A 103 -7.03 -10.62 -8.19
N LYS A 104 -7.42 -9.34 -8.33
CA LYS A 104 -7.15 -8.55 -9.53
C LYS A 104 -5.65 -8.40 -9.76
N ARG A 105 -4.88 -8.02 -8.71
CA ARG A 105 -3.41 -7.91 -8.81
C ARG A 105 -2.77 -9.25 -9.19
N LYS A 106 -3.23 -10.37 -8.60
CA LYS A 106 -2.72 -11.69 -8.94
C LYS A 106 -2.97 -12.03 -10.42
N ARG A 107 -4.16 -11.75 -10.95
CA ARG A 107 -4.48 -11.97 -12.37
C ARG A 107 -3.63 -11.13 -13.31
N GLU A 108 -3.42 -9.86 -12.98
CA GLU A 108 -2.56 -8.98 -13.79
C GLU A 108 -1.10 -9.44 -13.75
N LEU A 109 -0.62 -9.87 -12.60
CA LEU A 109 0.72 -10.43 -12.45
C LEU A 109 0.88 -11.72 -13.29
N GLU A 110 -0.09 -12.63 -13.24
CA GLU A 110 -0.07 -13.88 -14.01
C GLU A 110 -0.02 -13.63 -15.52
N LYS A 111 -0.66 -12.56 -16.02
CA LYS A 111 -0.57 -12.15 -17.44
C LYS A 111 0.83 -11.68 -17.85
N SER A 112 1.64 -11.22 -16.91
CA SER A 112 3.03 -10.80 -17.15
C SER A 112 4.05 -11.91 -16.85
N SER A 113 3.58 -13.13 -16.60
CA SER A 113 4.44 -14.27 -16.30
C SER A 113 5.21 -14.73 -17.52
N LEU A 114 6.52 -14.88 -17.37
CA LEU A 114 7.40 -15.50 -18.36
C LEU A 114 7.47 -17.03 -18.23
N GLY A 115 6.82 -17.59 -17.19
CA GLY A 115 6.90 -19.01 -16.89
C GLY A 115 7.74 -19.30 -15.64
N THR A 116 8.09 -20.58 -15.47
CA THR A 116 8.88 -21.07 -14.34
C THR A 116 10.34 -21.22 -14.75
N PHE A 117 11.23 -20.59 -13.98
CA PHE A 117 12.67 -20.61 -14.20
C PHE A 117 13.38 -21.35 -13.07
N LEU A 118 14.51 -21.96 -13.37
CA LEU A 118 15.49 -22.37 -12.38
C LEU A 118 16.16 -21.10 -11.83
N ILE A 119 16.10 -20.90 -10.53
CA ILE A 119 16.75 -19.79 -9.84
C ILE A 119 17.94 -20.32 -9.08
N THR A 120 19.11 -19.75 -9.37
CA THR A 120 20.36 -19.97 -8.65
C THR A 120 20.87 -18.64 -8.11
N ALA A 121 22.02 -18.63 -7.48
CA ALA A 121 22.64 -17.40 -7.01
C ALA A 121 24.16 -17.45 -7.20
N TYR A 122 24.75 -16.29 -7.51
CA TYR A 122 26.19 -16.12 -7.63
C TYR A 122 26.65 -14.88 -6.84
N CYS A 123 27.95 -14.81 -6.55
CA CYS A 123 28.56 -13.69 -5.85
C CYS A 123 29.86 -13.28 -6.56
N PRO A 124 30.52 -12.19 -6.15
CA PRO A 124 31.73 -11.70 -6.82
C PRO A 124 33.00 -12.53 -6.55
N CYS A 125 32.93 -13.63 -5.80
CA CYS A 125 34.10 -14.47 -5.56
C CYS A 125 34.55 -15.18 -6.85
N TYR A 126 35.80 -15.60 -6.89
CA TYR A 126 36.42 -16.22 -8.06
C TYR A 126 35.65 -17.47 -8.55
N GLU A 127 35.23 -18.30 -7.63
CA GLU A 127 34.50 -19.56 -7.92
C GLU A 127 33.14 -19.32 -8.58
N CYS A 128 32.37 -18.31 -8.08
CA CYS A 128 31.05 -18.00 -8.62
C CYS A 128 31.08 -17.17 -9.89
N SER A 129 32.03 -16.24 -9.99
CA SER A 129 32.10 -15.27 -11.08
C SER A 129 33.15 -15.62 -12.15
N GLU A 130 33.84 -16.77 -12.03
CA GLU A 130 34.93 -17.19 -12.92
C GLU A 130 36.01 -16.09 -13.10
N GLY A 131 36.23 -15.30 -12.04
CA GLY A 131 37.21 -14.21 -12.01
C GLY A 131 36.70 -12.85 -12.52
N TYR A 132 35.48 -12.76 -13.04
CA TYR A 132 34.88 -11.48 -13.45
C TYR A 132 34.48 -10.57 -12.28
N GLY A 133 34.36 -11.13 -11.08
CA GLY A 133 33.96 -10.40 -9.87
C GLY A 133 32.52 -9.91 -9.97
N SER A 134 32.33 -8.61 -9.76
CA SER A 134 31.01 -7.98 -9.87
C SER A 134 30.77 -7.22 -11.18
N LYS A 135 31.63 -7.42 -12.21
CA LYS A 135 31.41 -6.82 -13.53
C LYS A 135 30.17 -7.41 -14.19
N ILE A 136 29.39 -6.58 -14.87
CA ILE A 136 28.18 -6.99 -15.60
C ILE A 136 28.41 -6.92 -17.12
N SER A 137 27.70 -7.78 -17.85
CA SER A 137 27.76 -7.86 -19.30
C SER A 137 27.06 -6.71 -20.00
N TRP A 138 26.07 -6.12 -19.36
CA TRP A 138 25.28 -5.03 -19.90
C TRP A 138 25.11 -3.92 -18.88
N ASN A 139 25.45 -2.71 -19.29
CA ASN A 139 25.34 -1.53 -18.45
C ASN A 139 24.10 -0.72 -18.81
N HIS A 140 23.03 -0.94 -18.10
CA HIS A 140 21.84 -0.11 -18.15
C HIS A 140 21.87 0.87 -16.96
N ALA A 141 21.46 2.09 -17.15
CA ALA A 141 21.47 3.14 -16.11
C ALA A 141 22.86 3.59 -15.60
N GLY A 142 23.92 3.36 -16.35
CA GLY A 142 25.26 3.95 -16.08
C GLY A 142 26.12 3.28 -15.02
N HIS A 143 25.67 2.19 -14.40
CA HIS A 143 26.52 1.43 -13.48
C HIS A 143 27.19 0.23 -14.18
N LYS A 144 28.41 -0.09 -13.73
CA LYS A 144 29.26 -1.12 -14.35
C LYS A 144 29.37 -2.40 -13.52
N PHE A 145 28.79 -2.43 -12.34
CA PHE A 145 28.90 -3.52 -11.40
C PHE A 145 27.55 -4.04 -10.96
N ALA A 146 27.49 -5.36 -10.75
CA ALA A 146 26.32 -6.02 -10.22
C ALA A 146 25.97 -5.49 -8.81
N ARG A 147 24.69 -5.37 -8.55
CA ARG A 147 24.17 -4.93 -7.26
C ARG A 147 23.42 -6.08 -6.59
N PRO A 148 23.75 -6.41 -5.33
CA PRO A 148 23.07 -7.48 -4.60
C PRO A 148 21.55 -7.29 -4.57
N TYR A 149 20.81 -8.37 -4.74
CA TYR A 149 19.33 -8.39 -4.76
C TYR A 149 18.68 -7.43 -5.79
N HIS A 150 19.45 -7.05 -6.80
CA HIS A 150 18.98 -6.20 -7.89
C HIS A 150 19.36 -6.77 -9.26
N THR A 151 20.64 -7.10 -9.45
CA THR A 151 21.15 -7.65 -10.70
C THR A 151 20.87 -9.14 -10.80
N ILE A 152 20.43 -9.56 -11.97
CA ILE A 152 20.32 -10.96 -12.34
C ILE A 152 21.05 -11.25 -13.64
N ALA A 153 21.72 -12.41 -13.69
CA ALA A 153 22.21 -12.99 -14.93
C ALA A 153 21.10 -13.81 -15.58
N VAL A 154 20.99 -13.71 -16.88
CA VAL A 154 19.93 -14.32 -17.68
C VAL A 154 20.45 -14.79 -19.03
N ASP A 155 19.65 -15.59 -19.75
CA ASP A 155 19.81 -15.73 -21.20
C ASP A 155 19.14 -14.55 -21.90
N PRO A 156 19.90 -13.66 -22.56
CA PRO A 156 19.34 -12.44 -23.19
C PRO A 156 18.40 -12.75 -24.36
N ASN A 157 18.43 -13.99 -24.90
CA ASN A 157 17.46 -14.43 -25.93
C ASN A 157 16.07 -14.69 -25.32
N ILE A 158 15.99 -14.97 -24.03
CA ILE A 158 14.74 -15.24 -23.29
C ILE A 158 14.27 -14.00 -22.52
N ILE A 159 15.18 -13.36 -21.78
CA ILE A 159 14.94 -12.15 -21.01
C ILE A 159 15.92 -11.08 -21.50
N PRO A 160 15.49 -10.15 -22.35
CA PRO A 160 16.37 -9.08 -22.85
C PRO A 160 16.94 -8.24 -21.73
N TYR A 161 18.18 -7.79 -21.88
CA TYR A 161 18.80 -6.88 -20.92
C TYR A 161 17.96 -5.62 -20.69
N GLY A 162 17.94 -5.12 -19.45
CA GLY A 162 17.13 -4.00 -19.00
C GLY A 162 15.71 -4.40 -18.57
N THR A 163 15.30 -5.64 -18.83
CA THR A 163 13.99 -6.12 -18.40
C THR A 163 13.93 -6.14 -16.86
N LYS A 164 12.91 -5.49 -16.31
CA LYS A 164 12.61 -5.54 -14.87
C LYS A 164 11.69 -6.70 -14.59
N VAL A 165 12.05 -7.50 -13.61
CA VAL A 165 11.26 -8.68 -13.25
C VAL A 165 11.06 -8.80 -11.74
N LYS A 166 9.99 -9.48 -11.34
CA LYS A 166 9.77 -10.00 -10.00
C LYS A 166 9.91 -11.50 -10.02
N ILE A 167 10.59 -12.06 -9.02
CA ILE A 167 10.75 -13.50 -8.83
C ILE A 167 9.82 -13.92 -7.68
N GLU A 168 9.02 -14.94 -7.88
CA GLU A 168 8.16 -15.52 -6.85
C GLU A 168 8.99 -15.94 -5.63
N GLY A 169 8.53 -15.56 -4.43
CA GLY A 169 9.25 -15.84 -3.18
C GLY A 169 10.22 -14.76 -2.72
N TYR A 170 10.54 -13.76 -3.57
CA TYR A 170 11.41 -12.63 -3.22
C TYR A 170 10.62 -11.36 -2.82
N GLY A 171 9.35 -11.51 -2.46
CA GLY A 171 8.52 -10.39 -2.03
C GLY A 171 8.28 -9.35 -3.13
N ASP A 172 8.47 -8.07 -2.79
CA ASP A 172 8.30 -6.95 -3.72
C ASP A 172 9.61 -6.51 -4.40
N THR A 173 10.71 -7.26 -4.22
CA THR A 173 12.00 -6.98 -4.83
C THR A 173 11.89 -6.98 -6.36
N ILE A 174 12.42 -5.93 -6.98
CA ILE A 174 12.51 -5.81 -8.44
C ILE A 174 13.96 -6.09 -8.83
N PHE A 175 14.13 -7.08 -9.69
CA PHE A 175 15.40 -7.43 -10.30
C PHE A 175 15.50 -6.86 -11.71
N VAL A 176 16.72 -6.62 -12.17
CA VAL A 176 17.00 -6.14 -13.53
C VAL A 176 17.94 -7.14 -14.22
N ALA A 177 17.58 -7.54 -15.43
CA ALA A 177 18.42 -8.37 -16.28
C ALA A 177 19.58 -7.53 -16.82
N GLU A 178 20.77 -7.70 -16.27
CA GLU A 178 21.96 -6.89 -16.55
C GLU A 178 23.21 -7.72 -16.83
N ASP A 179 23.14 -9.01 -16.52
CA ASP A 179 24.29 -9.88 -16.65
C ASP A 179 23.93 -11.19 -17.38
N CYS A 180 24.95 -11.92 -17.78
CA CYS A 180 24.82 -13.27 -18.33
C CYS A 180 25.93 -14.18 -17.81
N GLY A 181 25.73 -15.47 -17.93
CA GLY A 181 26.73 -16.49 -17.58
C GLY A 181 26.79 -17.59 -18.62
N GLY A 182 27.95 -18.20 -18.75
CA GLY A 182 28.13 -19.34 -19.68
C GLY A 182 27.17 -20.49 -19.42
N LYS A 183 26.84 -20.71 -18.15
CA LYS A 183 25.91 -21.76 -17.67
C LYS A 183 24.46 -21.26 -17.52
N VAL A 184 24.20 -19.96 -17.63
CA VAL A 184 22.87 -19.35 -17.49
C VAL A 184 22.20 -19.29 -18.87
N LYS A 185 21.54 -20.39 -19.25
CA LYS A 185 20.90 -20.54 -20.57
C LYS A 185 19.44 -20.98 -20.43
N GLY A 186 18.62 -20.52 -21.37
CA GLY A 186 17.19 -20.86 -21.43
C GLY A 186 16.42 -20.32 -20.21
N MET A 187 15.59 -21.18 -19.62
CA MET A 187 14.75 -20.86 -18.44
C MET A 187 15.56 -20.92 -17.13
N HIS A 188 16.70 -20.24 -17.09
CA HIS A 188 17.59 -20.14 -15.96
C HIS A 188 17.91 -18.69 -15.64
N VAL A 189 17.86 -18.34 -14.36
CA VAL A 189 18.20 -17.01 -13.82
C VAL A 189 19.10 -17.18 -12.63
N ASP A 190 20.15 -16.38 -12.61
CA ASP A 190 21.14 -16.40 -11.53
C ASP A 190 21.14 -15.05 -10.81
N VAL A 191 20.85 -15.06 -9.50
CA VAL A 191 20.66 -13.85 -8.68
C VAL A 191 21.96 -13.44 -8.05
N PHE A 192 22.39 -12.19 -8.28
CA PHE A 192 23.61 -11.66 -7.66
C PHE A 192 23.43 -11.43 -6.16
N LYS A 193 24.37 -11.95 -5.37
CA LYS A 193 24.42 -11.85 -3.91
C LYS A 193 25.72 -11.18 -3.47
N SER A 194 25.74 -10.71 -2.23
CA SER A 194 26.92 -10.06 -1.66
C SER A 194 28.05 -11.03 -1.32
N THR A 195 27.69 -12.21 -0.79
CA THR A 195 28.61 -13.16 -0.22
C THR A 195 28.39 -14.57 -0.76
N HIS A 196 29.43 -15.41 -0.73
CA HIS A 196 29.33 -16.80 -1.15
C HIS A 196 28.34 -17.60 -0.29
N SER A 197 28.27 -17.35 1.00
CA SER A 197 27.35 -18.03 1.90
C SER A 197 25.88 -17.83 1.53
N GLU A 198 25.53 -16.70 0.90
CA GLU A 198 24.18 -16.43 0.42
C GLU A 198 23.83 -17.15 -0.88
N THR A 199 24.83 -17.75 -1.57
CA THR A 199 24.63 -18.46 -2.83
C THR A 199 24.44 -19.96 -2.64
N VAL A 200 24.83 -20.49 -1.48
CA VAL A 200 24.77 -21.92 -1.18
C VAL A 200 23.30 -22.36 -1.05
N ASN A 201 22.95 -23.48 -1.71
CA ASN A 201 21.62 -24.09 -1.68
C ASN A 201 20.47 -23.23 -2.26
N VAL A 202 20.78 -22.23 -3.09
CA VAL A 202 19.76 -21.43 -3.81
C VAL A 202 19.42 -22.08 -5.15
N GLN A 203 18.89 -23.30 -5.13
CA GLN A 203 18.42 -23.96 -6.36
C GLN A 203 16.91 -24.22 -6.25
N GLN A 204 16.10 -23.40 -6.91
CA GLN A 204 14.66 -23.44 -6.78
C GLN A 204 13.97 -23.11 -8.12
N HIS A 205 12.83 -23.75 -8.39
CA HIS A 205 11.98 -23.39 -9.50
C HIS A 205 10.96 -22.34 -9.07
N ARG A 206 10.97 -21.18 -9.69
CA ARG A 206 10.09 -20.04 -9.36
C ARG A 206 9.52 -19.37 -10.61
N LYS A 207 8.31 -18.84 -10.51
CA LYS A 207 7.73 -18.02 -11.57
C LYS A 207 8.41 -16.66 -11.62
N ILE A 208 8.61 -16.17 -12.82
CA ILE A 208 9.13 -14.83 -13.09
C ILE A 208 8.05 -14.00 -13.78
N TYR A 209 7.91 -12.76 -13.37
CA TYR A 209 6.92 -11.80 -13.86
C TYR A 209 7.59 -10.52 -14.34
N VAL A 210 7.26 -10.07 -15.56
CA VAL A 210 7.76 -8.80 -16.08
C VAL A 210 7.06 -7.64 -15.37
N VAL A 211 7.85 -6.65 -14.95
CA VAL A 211 7.38 -5.38 -14.40
C VAL A 211 7.45 -4.32 -15.47
N LYS A 212 6.31 -3.74 -15.79
CA LYS A 212 6.20 -2.62 -16.76
C LYS A 212 6.45 -1.27 -16.08
#